data_5633e218061f7e2bef310dd998d23fa4
#
_entry.id   5633e218061f7e2bef310dd998d23fa4
#
_cell.length_a   1.000
_cell.length_b   1.000
_cell.length_c   1.000
_cell.angle_alpha   90.00
_cell.angle_beta   90.00
_cell.angle_gamma   90.00
#
_symmetry.space_group_name_H-M   'P 1'
#
loop_
_entity.id
_entity.type
_entity.pdbx_description
1 polymer ?
#
loop_
_entity_poly.entity_id
_entity_poly.type
_entity_poly.pdbx_seq_one_letter_code
_entity_poly.pdbx_strand_id
1 'polypeptide(L)'
;MKVEILSADHQNKPDIGTNIARQWLDVEKVDVFVDVLNSGVALAVSNLVKEKNAVLIDTGAATSDLTGKACTPNTIHWVYDTYMLANSTGQALVKAGGDTWYFLTADYAFGHALERDTAAVVTKSGGKVIGTVRHPLNSSDFSSF
;
A
#
# COMPACT_ATOMS: atom_id res chain seq x y z
N MET A 1 -13.39 23.49 18.79
CA MET A 1 -12.35 22.46 18.99
C MET A 1 -11.06 22.99 18.36
N LYS A 2 -9.93 22.96 19.06
CA LYS A 2 -8.62 23.32 18.49
C LYS A 2 -8.02 22.02 17.93
N VAL A 3 -7.58 22.02 16.70
CA VAL A 3 -6.86 20.89 16.07
C VAL A 3 -5.38 21.28 16.05
N GLU A 4 -4.53 20.35 16.46
CA GLU A 4 -3.08 20.46 16.37
C GLU A 4 -2.56 19.36 15.43
N ILE A 5 -1.63 19.68 14.54
CA ILE A 5 -1.11 18.76 13.53
C ILE A 5 0.38 18.54 13.77
N LEU A 6 0.77 17.29 13.91
CA LEU A 6 2.16 16.85 13.89
C LEU A 6 2.47 16.25 12.52
N SER A 7 3.68 16.50 12.02
CA SER A 7 4.13 15.96 10.73
C SER A 7 5.56 15.42 10.85
N ALA A 8 5.85 14.31 10.20
CA ALA A 8 7.19 13.73 10.17
C ALA A 8 7.41 12.91 8.90
N ASP A 9 8.66 12.77 8.49
CA ASP A 9 9.07 11.95 7.36
C ASP A 9 9.43 10.53 7.81
N HIS A 10 8.68 9.55 7.38
CA HIS A 10 8.94 8.13 7.64
C HIS A 10 9.95 7.52 6.65
N GLN A 11 10.46 8.28 5.66
CA GLN A 11 11.49 7.86 4.71
C GLN A 11 11.15 6.56 3.94
N ASN A 12 9.88 6.26 3.76
CA ASN A 12 9.38 4.98 3.21
C ASN A 12 9.84 3.73 3.99
N LYS A 13 10.18 3.87 5.27
CA LYS A 13 10.66 2.80 6.13
C LYS A 13 9.63 2.48 7.22
N PRO A 14 9.08 1.24 7.25
CA PRO A 14 8.08 0.85 8.25
C PRO A 14 8.55 0.97 9.70
N ASP A 15 9.81 0.66 9.98
CA ASP A 15 10.41 0.79 11.31
C ASP A 15 10.48 2.24 11.79
N ILE A 16 10.89 3.18 10.91
CA ILE A 16 10.92 4.61 11.23
C ILE A 16 9.49 5.12 11.46
N GLY A 17 8.57 4.83 10.55
CA GLY A 17 7.18 5.25 10.68
C GLY A 17 6.52 4.71 11.94
N THR A 18 6.75 3.45 12.28
CA THR A 18 6.20 2.84 13.51
C THR A 18 6.80 3.46 14.77
N ASN A 19 8.10 3.77 14.79
CA ASN A 19 8.73 4.42 15.95
C ASN A 19 8.19 5.82 16.16
N ILE A 20 8.03 6.61 15.09
CA ILE A 20 7.40 7.95 15.15
C ILE A 20 5.96 7.83 15.68
N ALA A 21 5.18 6.93 15.10
CA ALA A 21 3.79 6.73 15.50
C ALA A 21 3.67 6.30 16.98
N ARG A 22 4.55 5.44 17.46
CA ARG A 22 4.61 5.03 18.87
C ARG A 22 4.91 6.21 19.79
N GLN A 23 5.90 7.03 19.45
CA GLN A 23 6.21 8.25 20.20
C GLN A 23 4.99 9.19 20.24
N TRP A 24 4.34 9.41 19.11
CA TRP A 24 3.17 10.28 19.03
C TRP A 24 2.00 9.77 19.88
N LEU A 25 1.77 8.46 19.93
CA LEU A 25 0.74 7.87 20.80
C LEU A 25 1.12 7.94 22.27
N ASP A 26 2.36 7.58 22.60
CA ASP A 26 2.77 7.40 24.01
C ASP A 26 3.14 8.72 24.69
N VAL A 27 3.71 9.68 23.95
CA VAL A 27 4.21 10.96 24.49
C VAL A 27 3.29 12.12 24.11
N GLU A 28 3.04 12.32 22.81
CA GLU A 28 2.29 13.47 22.30
C GLU A 28 0.77 13.28 22.40
N LYS A 29 0.30 12.06 22.72
CA LYS A 29 -1.11 11.72 22.89
C LYS A 29 -1.97 12.00 21.64
N VAL A 30 -1.43 11.69 20.47
CA VAL A 30 -2.14 11.83 19.20
C VAL A 30 -3.37 10.93 19.17
N ASP A 31 -4.51 11.47 18.79
CA ASP A 31 -5.79 10.75 18.71
C ASP A 31 -5.98 10.00 17.39
N VAL A 32 -5.53 10.60 16.26
CA VAL A 32 -5.79 10.10 14.90
C VAL A 32 -4.56 10.28 14.02
N PHE A 33 -4.21 9.24 13.29
CA PHE A 33 -3.23 9.30 12.20
C PHE A 33 -3.94 9.50 10.86
N VAL A 34 -3.36 10.30 9.99
CA VAL A 34 -3.82 10.53 8.62
C VAL A 34 -2.64 10.53 7.67
N ASP A 35 -2.90 10.29 6.38
CA ASP A 35 -1.95 10.51 5.28
C ASP A 35 -0.64 9.71 5.38
N VAL A 36 -0.73 8.42 5.70
CA VAL A 36 0.40 7.49 5.70
C VAL A 36 0.57 6.88 4.30
N LEU A 37 1.35 7.52 3.43
CA LEU A 37 1.40 7.24 1.98
C LEU A 37 1.99 5.88 1.60
N ASN A 38 2.98 5.38 2.32
CA ASN A 38 3.66 4.12 1.97
C ASN A 38 2.90 2.91 2.52
N SER A 39 2.51 1.97 1.67
CA SER A 39 1.72 0.79 2.07
C SER A 39 2.38 -0.06 3.16
N GLY A 40 3.71 -0.22 3.14
CA GLY A 40 4.43 -0.96 4.19
C GLY A 40 4.38 -0.23 5.53
N VAL A 41 4.51 1.10 5.52
CA VAL A 41 4.37 1.94 6.71
C VAL A 41 2.92 1.91 7.22
N ALA A 42 1.93 2.06 6.33
CA ALA A 42 0.52 2.05 6.68
C ALA A 42 0.10 0.72 7.33
N LEU A 43 0.55 -0.42 6.81
CA LEU A 43 0.31 -1.73 7.42
C LEU A 43 0.91 -1.84 8.82
N ALA A 44 2.13 -1.33 9.02
CA ALA A 44 2.78 -1.34 10.32
C ALA A 44 2.09 -0.41 11.33
N VAL A 45 1.73 0.81 10.90
CA VAL A 45 0.97 1.76 11.73
C VAL A 45 -0.44 1.25 12.02
N SER A 46 -1.12 0.60 11.06
CA SER A 46 -2.43 -0.04 11.26
C SER A 46 -2.41 -1.07 12.40
N ASN A 47 -1.37 -1.90 12.46
CA ASN A 47 -1.20 -2.83 13.57
C ASN A 47 -0.97 -2.10 14.91
N LEU A 48 -0.15 -1.05 14.90
CA LEU A 48 0.12 -0.28 16.12
C LEU A 48 -1.12 0.44 16.65
N VAL A 49 -1.92 1.08 15.78
CA VAL A 49 -3.16 1.77 16.23
C VAL A 49 -4.19 0.78 16.74
N LYS A 50 -4.24 -0.44 16.19
CA LYS A 50 -5.04 -1.54 16.76
C LYS A 50 -4.60 -1.90 18.17
N GLU A 51 -3.30 -2.10 18.40
CA GLU A 51 -2.73 -2.43 19.70
C GLU A 51 -2.99 -1.34 20.76
N LYS A 52 -2.92 -0.08 20.35
CA LYS A 52 -3.05 1.10 21.20
C LYS A 52 -4.48 1.65 21.27
N ASN A 53 -5.43 1.03 20.56
CA ASN A 53 -6.81 1.49 20.43
C ASN A 53 -6.92 2.96 19.94
N ALA A 54 -6.03 3.34 19.03
CA ALA A 54 -6.07 4.62 18.32
C ALA A 54 -6.73 4.45 16.94
N VAL A 55 -6.73 5.48 16.10
CA VAL A 55 -7.38 5.47 14.78
C VAL A 55 -6.39 5.83 13.68
N LEU A 56 -6.43 5.11 12.57
CA LEU A 56 -5.78 5.46 11.31
C LEU A 56 -6.86 5.71 10.25
N ILE A 57 -6.86 6.91 9.66
CA ILE A 57 -7.60 7.20 8.43
C ILE A 57 -6.56 7.26 7.31
N ASP A 58 -6.43 6.18 6.58
CA ASP A 58 -5.46 6.08 5.49
C ASP A 58 -6.02 6.70 4.23
N THR A 59 -5.37 7.78 3.77
CA THR A 59 -5.73 8.58 2.60
C THR A 59 -4.71 8.49 1.48
N GLY A 60 -3.70 7.63 1.62
CA GLY A 60 -2.59 7.59 0.67
C GLY A 60 -2.08 6.20 0.29
N ALA A 61 -1.95 5.28 1.23
CA ALA A 61 -1.48 3.92 0.92
C ALA A 61 -2.57 3.11 0.21
N ALA A 62 -2.22 2.44 -0.87
CA ALA A 62 -3.22 1.82 -1.74
C ALA A 62 -3.23 0.28 -1.71
N THR A 63 -2.48 -0.37 -0.82
CA THR A 63 -2.53 -1.83 -0.77
C THR A 63 -3.93 -2.35 -0.39
N SER A 64 -4.49 -3.25 -1.18
CA SER A 64 -5.75 -3.95 -0.88
C SER A 64 -5.69 -4.78 0.42
N ASP A 65 -4.47 -5.03 0.94
CA ASP A 65 -4.29 -5.77 2.19
C ASP A 65 -4.89 -5.04 3.40
N LEU A 66 -4.99 -3.70 3.38
CA LEU A 66 -5.57 -2.91 4.47
C LEU A 66 -7.07 -3.19 4.69
N THR A 67 -7.80 -3.53 3.63
CA THR A 67 -9.22 -3.92 3.69
C THR A 67 -9.42 -5.43 3.55
N GLY A 68 -8.34 -6.17 3.25
CA GLY A 68 -8.32 -7.62 3.10
C GLY A 68 -7.69 -8.33 4.31
N LYS A 69 -6.60 -9.05 4.05
CA LYS A 69 -5.95 -9.93 5.05
C LYS A 69 -5.37 -9.22 6.28
N ALA A 70 -5.09 -7.92 6.17
CA ALA A 70 -4.57 -7.09 7.25
C ALA A 70 -5.60 -6.07 7.78
N CYS A 71 -6.89 -6.28 7.52
CA CYS A 71 -7.97 -5.44 8.00
C CYS A 71 -7.99 -5.37 9.53
N THR A 72 -8.14 -4.17 10.07
CA THR A 72 -8.29 -3.93 11.51
C THR A 72 -9.49 -3.03 11.78
N PRO A 73 -10.14 -3.13 12.95
CA PRO A 73 -11.28 -2.28 13.30
C PRO A 73 -10.89 -0.80 13.51
N ASN A 74 -9.60 -0.51 13.62
CA ASN A 74 -9.06 0.81 13.92
C ASN A 74 -8.57 1.57 12.69
N THR A 75 -8.66 0.95 11.49
CA THR A 75 -8.18 1.56 10.24
C THR A 75 -9.33 1.76 9.27
N ILE A 76 -9.47 2.99 8.79
CA ILE A 76 -10.37 3.38 7.72
C ILE A 76 -9.52 3.63 6.47
N HIS A 77 -9.66 2.79 5.45
CA HIS A 77 -9.00 2.97 4.16
C HIS A 77 -9.89 3.84 3.26
N TRP A 78 -9.48 5.08 3.06
CA TRP A 78 -10.29 6.13 2.41
C TRP A 78 -9.76 6.54 1.03
N VAL A 79 -9.12 5.63 0.33
CA VAL A 79 -8.54 5.87 -1.01
C VAL A 79 -8.76 4.64 -1.89
N TYR A 80 -8.49 4.78 -3.19
CA TYR A 80 -8.45 3.62 -4.10
C TYR A 80 -7.46 2.56 -3.60
N ASP A 81 -7.65 1.32 -4.05
CA ASP A 81 -6.74 0.23 -3.72
C ASP A 81 -6.20 -0.51 -4.96
N THR A 82 -5.25 -1.41 -4.73
CA THR A 82 -4.63 -2.21 -5.79
C THR A 82 -5.62 -3.16 -6.47
N TYR A 83 -6.67 -3.59 -5.77
CA TYR A 83 -7.74 -4.39 -6.36
C TYR A 83 -8.55 -3.59 -7.38
N MET A 84 -8.93 -2.35 -7.05
CA MET A 84 -9.62 -1.44 -7.96
C MET A 84 -8.77 -1.12 -9.19
N LEU A 85 -7.47 -0.79 -8.99
CA LEU A 85 -6.54 -0.50 -10.08
C LEU A 85 -6.38 -1.69 -11.02
N ALA A 86 -6.21 -2.89 -10.48
CA ALA A 86 -6.07 -4.12 -11.23
C ALA A 86 -7.32 -4.43 -12.09
N ASN A 87 -8.50 -4.32 -11.48
CA ASN A 87 -9.76 -4.63 -12.16
C ASN A 87 -10.10 -3.62 -13.27
N SER A 88 -9.81 -2.33 -13.06
CA SER A 88 -10.09 -1.30 -14.07
C SER A 88 -9.16 -1.43 -15.27
N THR A 89 -7.84 -1.45 -15.05
CA THR A 89 -6.83 -1.42 -16.11
C THR A 89 -6.54 -2.83 -16.67
N GLY A 90 -6.31 -3.80 -15.79
CA GLY A 90 -5.93 -5.15 -16.20
C GLY A 90 -6.97 -5.83 -17.08
N GLN A 91 -8.24 -5.81 -16.67
CA GLN A 91 -9.33 -6.40 -17.44
C GLN A 91 -9.56 -5.69 -18.78
N ALA A 92 -9.48 -4.35 -18.79
CA ALA A 92 -9.69 -3.57 -20.02
C ALA A 92 -8.61 -3.87 -21.05
N LEU A 93 -7.34 -3.95 -20.66
CA LEU A 93 -6.23 -4.24 -21.56
C LEU A 93 -6.28 -5.67 -22.10
N VAL A 94 -6.61 -6.66 -21.28
CA VAL A 94 -6.76 -8.05 -21.79
C VAL A 94 -7.88 -8.13 -22.81
N LYS A 95 -9.02 -7.49 -22.56
CA LYS A 95 -10.15 -7.43 -23.52
C LYS A 95 -9.80 -6.71 -24.81
N ALA A 96 -8.86 -5.76 -24.78
CA ALA A 96 -8.36 -5.04 -25.94
C ALA A 96 -7.27 -5.81 -26.72
N GLY A 97 -6.94 -7.04 -26.32
CA GLY A 97 -5.94 -7.90 -26.98
C GLY A 97 -4.55 -7.88 -26.33
N GLY A 98 -4.37 -7.17 -25.23
CA GLY A 98 -3.14 -7.20 -24.44
C GLY A 98 -3.12 -8.44 -23.52
N ASP A 99 -2.94 -9.61 -24.07
CA ASP A 99 -3.12 -10.90 -23.40
C ASP A 99 -1.83 -11.49 -22.79
N THR A 100 -0.67 -10.88 -23.06
CA THR A 100 0.65 -11.35 -22.58
C THR A 100 1.30 -10.28 -21.71
N TRP A 101 1.59 -10.61 -20.45
CA TRP A 101 2.01 -9.66 -19.42
C TRP A 101 3.36 -10.04 -18.81
N TYR A 102 4.21 -9.04 -18.63
CA TYR A 102 5.44 -9.12 -17.85
C TYR A 102 5.42 -7.99 -16.80
N PHE A 103 5.76 -8.30 -15.54
CA PHE A 103 5.77 -7.31 -14.48
C PHE A 103 7.18 -6.80 -14.17
N LEU A 104 7.35 -5.49 -14.20
CA LEU A 104 8.49 -4.80 -13.60
C LEU A 104 7.97 -4.11 -12.33
N THR A 105 8.26 -4.70 -11.17
CA THR A 105 7.58 -4.39 -9.92
C THR A 105 8.50 -3.71 -8.93
N ALA A 106 8.07 -2.57 -8.37
CA ALA A 106 8.78 -1.95 -7.25
C ALA A 106 8.73 -2.86 -6.00
N ASP A 107 9.89 -3.14 -5.41
CA ASP A 107 10.05 -4.12 -4.34
C ASP A 107 9.65 -3.55 -2.97
N TYR A 108 8.34 -3.31 -2.78
CA TYR A 108 7.72 -2.93 -1.51
C TYR A 108 6.24 -3.33 -1.49
N ALA A 109 5.56 -3.14 -0.34
CA ALA A 109 4.23 -3.70 -0.10
C ALA A 109 3.18 -3.32 -1.16
N PHE A 110 3.16 -2.07 -1.66
CA PHE A 110 2.24 -1.65 -2.71
C PHE A 110 2.54 -2.39 -4.04
N GLY A 111 3.81 -2.44 -4.47
CA GLY A 111 4.20 -3.12 -5.69
C GLY A 111 3.80 -4.60 -5.67
N HIS A 112 4.07 -5.28 -4.57
CA HIS A 112 3.68 -6.70 -4.39
C HIS A 112 2.16 -6.90 -4.43
N ALA A 113 1.39 -6.01 -3.81
CA ALA A 113 -0.07 -6.08 -3.83
C ALA A 113 -0.61 -5.83 -5.25
N LEU A 114 -0.10 -4.82 -5.95
CA LEU A 114 -0.53 -4.48 -7.31
C LEU A 114 -0.18 -5.58 -8.31
N GLU A 115 1.04 -6.15 -8.22
CA GLU A 115 1.44 -7.30 -9.04
C GLU A 115 0.50 -8.49 -8.81
N ARG A 116 0.28 -8.88 -7.55
CA ARG A 116 -0.61 -9.97 -7.18
C ARG A 116 -2.03 -9.76 -7.70
N ASP A 117 -2.62 -8.60 -7.45
CA ASP A 117 -4.00 -8.31 -7.79
C ASP A 117 -4.16 -8.21 -9.32
N THR A 118 -3.20 -7.61 -10.03
CA THR A 118 -3.21 -7.52 -11.50
C THR A 118 -3.00 -8.89 -12.13
N ALA A 119 -2.07 -9.70 -11.64
CA ALA A 119 -1.85 -11.05 -12.15
C ALA A 119 -3.10 -11.93 -12.03
N ALA A 120 -3.82 -11.81 -10.91
CA ALA A 120 -5.08 -12.52 -10.70
C ALA A 120 -6.16 -12.09 -11.72
N VAL A 121 -6.30 -10.78 -11.96
CA VAL A 121 -7.28 -10.24 -12.93
C VAL A 121 -6.91 -10.62 -14.36
N VAL A 122 -5.63 -10.50 -14.75
CA VAL A 122 -5.13 -10.88 -16.07
C VAL A 122 -5.43 -12.35 -16.36
N THR A 123 -5.06 -13.24 -15.43
CA THR A 123 -5.31 -14.69 -15.57
C THR A 123 -6.80 -14.99 -15.64
N LYS A 124 -7.62 -14.39 -14.78
CA LYS A 124 -9.08 -14.57 -14.79
C LYS A 124 -9.72 -14.07 -16.09
N SER A 125 -9.14 -13.06 -16.73
CA SER A 125 -9.63 -12.48 -17.99
C SER A 125 -9.13 -13.22 -19.23
N GLY A 126 -8.35 -14.31 -19.08
CA GLY A 126 -7.82 -15.10 -20.18
C GLY A 126 -6.43 -14.68 -20.66
N GLY A 127 -5.80 -13.71 -20.01
CA GLY A 127 -4.41 -13.31 -20.29
C GLY A 127 -3.40 -14.23 -19.61
N LYS A 128 -2.13 -14.07 -19.96
CA LYS A 128 -1.01 -14.88 -19.46
C LYS A 128 0.07 -14.00 -18.89
N VAL A 129 0.49 -14.28 -17.67
CA VAL A 129 1.70 -13.70 -17.06
C VAL A 129 2.89 -14.58 -17.45
N ILE A 130 3.88 -14.00 -18.12
CA ILE A 130 5.07 -14.70 -18.63
C ILE A 130 6.30 -14.50 -17.76
N GLY A 131 6.27 -13.54 -16.83
CA GLY A 131 7.36 -13.32 -15.90
C GLY A 131 7.18 -12.07 -15.04
N THR A 132 8.04 -11.95 -14.05
CA THR A 132 8.13 -10.80 -13.17
C THR A 132 9.58 -10.57 -12.76
N VAL A 133 9.95 -9.32 -12.61
CA VAL A 133 11.22 -8.91 -11.99
C VAL A 133 10.94 -7.76 -11.03
N ARG A 134 11.71 -7.70 -9.95
CA ARG A 134 11.57 -6.66 -8.93
C ARG A 134 12.77 -5.74 -8.92
N HIS A 135 12.52 -4.45 -8.71
CA HIS A 135 13.54 -3.44 -8.55
C HIS A 135 13.39 -2.70 -7.22
N PRO A 136 14.49 -2.22 -6.61
CA PRO A 136 14.41 -1.38 -5.41
C PRO A 136 13.58 -0.12 -5.66
N LEU A 137 12.85 0.36 -4.63
CA LEU A 137 11.97 1.53 -4.76
C LEU A 137 12.69 2.78 -5.29
N ASN A 138 13.97 2.95 -4.97
CA ASN A 138 14.78 4.12 -5.34
C ASN A 138 15.66 3.88 -6.59
N SER A 139 15.34 2.89 -7.43
CA SER A 139 16.07 2.66 -8.68
C SER A 139 15.85 3.80 -9.66
N SER A 140 16.93 4.33 -10.23
CA SER A 140 16.92 5.29 -11.33
C SER A 140 17.43 4.69 -12.65
N ASP A 141 18.09 3.53 -12.58
CA ASP A 141 18.54 2.75 -13.72
C ASP A 141 17.87 1.37 -13.72
N PHE A 142 17.18 1.04 -14.79
CA PHE A 142 16.43 -0.21 -14.98
C PHE A 142 17.07 -1.15 -15.99
N SER A 143 18.26 -0.85 -16.47
CA SER A 143 18.95 -1.63 -17.53
C SER A 143 19.30 -3.07 -17.13
N SER A 144 19.32 -3.36 -15.82
CA SER A 144 19.64 -4.68 -15.27
C SER A 144 18.42 -5.53 -14.87
N PHE A 145 17.21 -5.03 -15.10
CA PHE A 145 15.96 -5.70 -14.75
C PHE A 145 15.17 -6.23 -15.95
#